data_074a3c83aff8727c98a5a082359a2582
#
_entry.id   074a3c83aff8727c98a5a082359a2582
#
_cell.length_a   1.000
_cell.length_b   1.000
_cell.length_c   1.000
_cell.angle_alpha   90.00
_cell.angle_beta   90.00
_cell.angle_gamma   90.00
#
_symmetry.space_group_name_H-M   'P 1'
#
loop_
_entity.id
_entity.type
_entity.pdbx_description
1 polymer ?
#
loop_
_entity_poly.entity_id
_entity_poly.type
_entity_poly.pdbx_seq_one_letter_code
_entity_poly.pdbx_strand_id
1 'polypeptide(L)'
;GQRKPAGGAASVRCPHRRALTGLASQHGASAIAAHCIRHRSTLHRHMQRNAPGTASSHPVQYSKEHFCGKSRWRTLPPRKVKERMKMERIFLYSGSFDPFTIGHADIVLRALALCDRLVIGIGYNEHKAGWTPVEERLRALKELFAGQPQVRVEKYSCTTVDFAQQQGITCIVRGVRGMTDMEYETNMATINRQLAGIDTILLPARPELAHVSSSMVRELAHFNKDISPYLPQGLHYII
;
A
#
# COMPACT_ATOMS: atom_id res chain seq x y z
N GLY A 1 2.40 38.52 -30.97
CA GLY A 1 1.78 38.14 -29.72
C GLY A 1 1.73 36.62 -29.60
N GLN A 2 2.81 35.99 -29.14
CA GLN A 2 2.86 34.52 -28.88
C GLN A 2 2.48 34.29 -27.42
N ARG A 3 1.34 33.62 -27.19
CA ARG A 3 0.94 33.14 -25.85
C ARG A 3 1.72 31.87 -25.54
N LYS A 4 2.49 31.88 -24.46
CA LYS A 4 3.11 30.69 -23.85
C LYS A 4 2.02 29.80 -23.25
N PRO A 5 2.11 28.47 -23.35
CA PRO A 5 1.28 27.57 -22.57
C PRO A 5 1.84 27.49 -21.14
N ALA A 6 1.03 27.88 -20.16
CA ALA A 6 1.26 27.62 -18.75
C ALA A 6 0.77 26.20 -18.44
N GLY A 7 1.62 25.35 -17.90
CA GLY A 7 1.27 23.99 -17.49
C GLY A 7 2.48 23.18 -17.02
N GLY A 8 3.30 23.77 -16.15
CA GLY A 8 4.34 23.02 -15.46
C GLY A 8 3.70 22.12 -14.39
N ALA A 9 3.80 20.79 -14.55
CA ALA A 9 3.44 19.83 -13.51
C ALA A 9 4.35 20.07 -12.30
N ALA A 10 3.80 20.65 -11.23
CA ALA A 10 4.53 20.91 -10.01
C ALA A 10 4.92 19.59 -9.35
N SER A 11 6.23 19.35 -9.24
CA SER A 11 6.77 18.29 -8.38
C SER A 11 6.50 18.69 -6.94
N VAL A 12 5.75 17.88 -6.20
CA VAL A 12 5.54 18.08 -4.77
C VAL A 12 6.85 17.72 -4.05
N ARG A 13 7.65 18.75 -3.72
CA ARG A 13 8.85 18.62 -2.89
C ARG A 13 8.47 18.78 -1.42
N CYS A 14 8.95 17.90 -0.55
CA CYS A 14 8.78 18.04 0.89
C CYS A 14 9.64 19.19 1.45
N PRO A 15 9.09 20.08 2.31
CA PRO A 15 9.78 21.23 2.85
C PRO A 15 10.78 20.96 3.97
N HIS A 16 11.03 19.74 4.40
CA HIS A 16 11.92 19.45 5.51
C HIS A 16 13.30 18.91 5.09
N ARG A 17 14.14 19.78 4.49
CA ARG A 17 15.59 19.67 4.57
C ARG A 17 16.13 20.90 5.32
N ARG A 18 16.06 20.92 6.66
CA ARG A 18 17.03 21.68 7.45
C ARG A 18 18.07 20.72 7.99
N ALA A 19 19.25 20.87 7.43
CA ALA A 19 20.58 20.63 7.93
C ALA A 19 20.73 19.72 9.17
N LEU A 20 21.13 18.49 8.93
CA LEU A 20 22.08 17.78 9.77
C LEU A 20 23.29 17.45 8.89
N THR A 21 24.12 18.48 8.64
CA THR A 21 25.50 18.30 8.20
C THR A 21 26.32 17.96 9.44
N GLY A 22 26.82 16.75 9.49
CA GLY A 22 27.78 16.35 10.50
C GLY A 22 27.56 14.94 11.02
N LEU A 23 28.39 14.04 10.55
CA LEU A 23 28.69 12.67 10.91
C LEU A 23 28.20 11.61 9.93
N ALA A 24 28.92 11.52 8.82
CA ALA A 24 29.00 10.30 8.06
C ALA A 24 29.83 9.28 8.84
N SER A 25 29.21 8.22 9.35
CA SER A 25 29.88 6.95 9.56
C SER A 25 28.97 5.81 9.17
N GLN A 26 29.49 4.99 8.28
CA GLN A 26 28.98 3.72 7.80
C GLN A 26 28.52 2.86 8.98
N HIS A 27 27.20 2.63 9.17
CA HIS A 27 26.60 1.55 9.97
C HIS A 27 25.09 1.77 10.20
N GLY A 28 24.30 2.10 9.18
CA GLY A 28 22.87 2.46 9.33
C GLY A 28 21.83 1.47 8.84
N ALA A 29 22.21 0.36 8.19
CA ALA A 29 21.20 -0.56 7.60
C ALA A 29 21.00 -1.86 8.41
N SER A 30 21.80 -2.10 9.44
CA SER A 30 21.81 -3.38 10.20
C SER A 30 21.02 -3.36 11.51
N ALA A 31 20.69 -2.20 12.05
CA ALA A 31 20.13 -2.09 13.41
C ALA A 31 18.61 -2.38 13.48
N ILE A 32 17.86 -2.14 12.42
CA ILE A 32 16.41 -2.36 12.43
C ILE A 32 16.07 -3.84 12.16
N ALA A 33 16.90 -4.53 11.39
CA ALA A 33 16.75 -5.97 11.15
C ALA A 33 17.13 -6.82 12.39
N ALA A 34 18.03 -6.34 13.24
CA ALA A 34 18.51 -7.07 14.41
C ALA A 34 17.53 -7.06 15.60
N HIS A 35 16.59 -6.12 15.65
CA HIS A 35 15.62 -6.06 16.75
C HIS A 35 14.44 -7.03 16.59
N CYS A 36 14.10 -7.38 15.35
CA CYS A 36 13.05 -8.38 15.07
C CYS A 36 13.52 -9.84 15.28
N ILE A 37 14.82 -10.11 15.25
CA ILE A 37 15.33 -11.49 15.32
C ILE A 37 15.44 -11.99 16.77
N ARG A 38 15.56 -11.10 17.76
CA ARG A 38 15.71 -11.50 19.17
C ARG A 38 14.43 -11.94 19.87
N HIS A 39 13.25 -11.64 19.33
CA HIS A 39 11.98 -12.10 19.93
C HIS A 39 11.50 -13.46 19.42
N ARG A 40 12.14 -14.03 18.41
CA ARG A 40 11.75 -15.36 17.87
C ARG A 40 12.29 -16.55 18.65
N SER A 41 13.34 -16.36 19.45
CA SER A 41 13.99 -17.45 20.17
C SER A 41 13.36 -17.77 21.54
N THR A 42 12.50 -16.90 22.08
CA THR A 42 11.91 -17.11 23.41
C THR A 42 10.57 -17.84 23.35
N LEU A 43 9.83 -17.77 22.22
CA LEU A 43 8.56 -18.49 22.06
C LEU A 43 8.73 -19.97 21.69
N HIS A 44 9.87 -20.35 21.11
CA HIS A 44 10.10 -21.75 20.67
C HIS A 44 10.53 -22.68 21.78
N ARG A 45 10.93 -22.19 22.96
CA ARG A 45 11.32 -23.02 24.12
C ARG A 45 10.19 -23.37 25.06
N HIS A 46 8.99 -22.82 24.90
CA HIS A 46 7.86 -23.12 25.79
C HIS A 46 6.89 -24.19 25.24
N MET A 47 7.08 -24.62 23.98
CA MET A 47 6.22 -25.62 23.35
C MET A 47 6.77 -27.07 23.30
N GLN A 48 7.95 -27.34 23.90
CA GLN A 48 8.57 -28.68 23.84
C GLN A 48 8.59 -29.44 25.16
N ARG A 49 7.77 -29.06 26.15
CA ARG A 49 7.64 -29.86 27.37
C ARG A 49 6.19 -30.19 27.65
N ASN A 50 5.58 -31.05 26.87
CA ASN A 50 4.41 -31.86 27.26
C ASN A 50 3.99 -32.74 26.08
N ALA A 51 4.49 -33.95 26.06
CA ALA A 51 3.90 -35.09 25.35
C ALA A 51 4.41 -36.40 26.01
N PRO A 52 3.75 -37.50 25.88
CA PRO A 52 2.32 -37.78 26.09
C PRO A 52 2.11 -38.87 27.14
N GLY A 53 1.02 -38.83 27.83
CA GLY A 53 0.49 -39.94 28.64
C GLY A 53 -0.90 -40.31 28.18
N THR A 54 -1.02 -41.54 27.67
CA THR A 54 -2.18 -42.45 27.58
C THR A 54 -3.60 -41.91 27.46
N ALA A 55 -4.27 -42.35 26.41
CA ALA A 55 -5.67 -42.20 26.10
C ALA A 55 -6.59 -42.63 27.27
N SER A 56 -7.46 -41.72 27.69
CA SER A 56 -8.70 -41.99 28.40
C SER A 56 -9.82 -41.26 27.69
N SER A 57 -10.71 -42.03 27.11
CA SER A 57 -11.92 -41.60 26.42
C SER A 57 -12.97 -41.10 27.42
N HIS A 58 -12.99 -39.80 27.68
CA HIS A 58 -14.13 -39.13 28.28
C HIS A 58 -14.54 -37.95 27.39
N PRO A 59 -15.86 -37.86 27.08
CA PRO A 59 -16.37 -36.72 26.34
C PRO A 59 -16.20 -35.44 27.18
N VAL A 60 -15.46 -34.48 26.69
CA VAL A 60 -15.38 -33.17 27.32
C VAL A 60 -16.75 -32.50 27.18
N GLN A 61 -17.51 -32.54 28.24
CA GLN A 61 -18.72 -31.74 28.38
C GLN A 61 -18.29 -30.29 28.46
N TYR A 62 -18.45 -29.55 27.38
CA TYR A 62 -18.42 -28.11 27.42
C TYR A 62 -19.62 -27.60 28.21
N SER A 63 -19.40 -27.28 29.47
CA SER A 63 -20.41 -26.58 30.26
C SER A 63 -20.60 -25.17 29.65
N LYS A 64 -21.83 -24.91 29.20
CA LYS A 64 -22.27 -23.63 28.62
C LYS A 64 -22.26 -22.43 29.59
N GLU A 65 -21.65 -22.55 30.74
CA GLU A 65 -21.88 -21.61 31.84
C GLU A 65 -20.80 -20.53 32.07
N HIS A 66 -19.74 -20.47 31.25
CA HIS A 66 -18.69 -19.46 31.48
C HIS A 66 -18.56 -18.39 30.39
N PHE A 67 -19.55 -18.26 29.51
CA PHE A 67 -19.53 -17.18 28.51
C PHE A 67 -20.66 -16.16 28.69
N CYS A 68 -21.09 -15.95 29.95
CA CYS A 68 -22.02 -14.87 30.30
C CYS A 68 -21.33 -13.79 31.12
N GLY A 69 -20.15 -13.38 30.69
CA GLY A 69 -19.64 -12.03 30.96
C GLY A 69 -20.48 -11.09 30.12
N LYS A 70 -21.45 -10.39 30.74
CA LYS A 70 -22.15 -9.25 30.14
C LYS A 70 -21.13 -8.26 29.62
N SER A 71 -20.60 -8.51 28.43
CA SER A 71 -19.92 -7.49 27.64
C SER A 71 -20.96 -6.40 27.44
N ARG A 72 -20.86 -5.37 28.25
CA ARG A 72 -21.66 -4.15 28.16
C ARG A 72 -21.24 -3.48 26.85
N TRP A 73 -21.77 -3.99 25.74
CA TRP A 73 -21.84 -3.21 24.51
C TRP A 73 -22.63 -1.96 24.91
N ARG A 74 -21.91 -0.92 25.31
CA ARG A 74 -22.53 0.39 25.39
C ARG A 74 -23.08 0.62 24.00
N THR A 75 -24.37 0.48 23.84
CA THR A 75 -25.07 1.02 22.69
C THR A 75 -24.60 2.47 22.61
N LEU A 76 -23.71 2.73 21.66
CA LEU A 76 -23.34 4.10 21.34
C LEU A 76 -24.68 4.81 21.13
N PRO A 77 -24.96 5.92 21.86
CA PRO A 77 -26.21 6.63 21.67
C PRO A 77 -26.31 6.91 20.17
N PRO A 78 -27.51 6.79 19.56
CA PRO A 78 -27.68 7.12 18.17
C PRO A 78 -27.09 8.51 18.00
N ARG A 79 -25.92 8.59 17.34
CA ARG A 79 -25.35 9.87 16.97
C ARG A 79 -26.46 10.53 16.17
N LYS A 80 -27.04 11.61 16.70
CA LYS A 80 -27.91 12.48 15.93
C LYS A 80 -27.14 12.72 14.64
N VAL A 81 -27.66 12.19 13.54
CA VAL A 81 -27.14 12.43 12.19
C VAL A 81 -27.51 13.87 11.88
N LYS A 82 -26.87 14.81 12.62
CA LYS A 82 -26.75 16.18 12.12
C LYS A 82 -26.05 16.01 10.79
N GLU A 83 -26.57 16.65 9.76
CA GLU A 83 -26.03 16.73 8.41
C GLU A 83 -24.52 16.61 8.45
N ARG A 84 -24.06 15.38 8.22
CA ARG A 84 -22.65 15.08 8.15
C ARG A 84 -22.26 15.70 6.82
N MET A 85 -21.64 16.86 6.85
CA MET A 85 -20.92 17.36 5.68
C MET A 85 -20.21 16.13 5.13
N LYS A 86 -20.63 15.69 3.94
CA LYS A 86 -20.15 14.45 3.34
C LYS A 86 -18.67 14.66 3.06
N MET A 87 -17.83 14.27 4.02
CA MET A 87 -16.38 14.33 3.82
C MET A 87 -16.07 13.49 2.60
N GLU A 88 -15.47 14.09 1.61
CA GLU A 88 -15.04 13.43 0.40
C GLU A 88 -14.03 12.33 0.73
N ARG A 89 -14.28 11.14 0.26
CA ARG A 89 -13.39 9.98 0.44
C ARG A 89 -12.33 10.02 -0.66
N ILE A 90 -11.18 10.60 -0.34
CA ILE A 90 -10.04 10.67 -1.25
C ILE A 90 -9.07 9.57 -0.86
N PHE A 91 -8.92 8.56 -1.72
CA PHE A 91 -8.03 7.44 -1.48
C PHE A 91 -6.71 7.61 -2.24
N LEU A 92 -5.64 7.05 -1.68
CA LEU A 92 -4.33 6.99 -2.32
C LEU A 92 -3.99 5.53 -2.65
N TYR A 93 -3.79 5.24 -3.92
CA TYR A 93 -3.13 4.01 -4.35
C TYR A 93 -1.68 4.32 -4.65
N SER A 94 -0.78 3.91 -3.76
CA SER A 94 0.66 4.21 -3.85
C SER A 94 1.45 3.02 -4.38
N GLY A 95 2.44 3.28 -5.23
CA GLY A 95 3.34 2.25 -5.76
C GLY A 95 4.42 2.85 -6.64
N SER A 96 5.41 2.04 -7.04
CA SER A 96 6.40 2.48 -8.04
C SER A 96 5.84 2.44 -9.46
N PHE A 97 4.91 1.51 -9.73
CA PHE A 97 4.27 1.30 -11.04
C PHE A 97 5.29 1.22 -12.20
N ASP A 98 6.26 0.36 -12.04
CA ASP A 98 7.41 0.23 -12.93
C ASP A 98 7.57 -1.20 -13.48
N PRO A 99 6.72 -1.61 -14.46
CA PRO A 99 5.60 -0.90 -15.05
C PRO A 99 4.28 -1.03 -14.27
N PHE A 100 3.28 -0.24 -14.66
CA PHE A 100 1.89 -0.43 -14.24
C PHE A 100 1.30 -1.63 -14.99
N THR A 101 0.66 -2.56 -14.28
CA THR A 101 0.19 -3.84 -14.82
C THR A 101 -1.34 -3.96 -14.79
N ILE A 102 -1.89 -4.98 -15.45
CA ILE A 102 -3.33 -5.32 -15.35
C ILE A 102 -3.77 -5.60 -13.92
N GLY A 103 -2.88 -6.16 -13.06
CA GLY A 103 -3.14 -6.32 -11.64
C GLY A 103 -3.33 -4.99 -10.91
N HIS A 104 -2.53 -3.98 -11.24
CA HIS A 104 -2.71 -2.63 -10.70
C HIS A 104 -4.01 -1.99 -11.19
N ALA A 105 -4.37 -2.20 -12.48
CA ALA A 105 -5.61 -1.68 -13.05
C ALA A 105 -6.85 -2.27 -12.35
N ASP A 106 -6.86 -3.56 -12.03
CA ASP A 106 -7.94 -4.19 -11.25
C ASP A 106 -8.11 -3.54 -9.87
N ILE A 107 -7.01 -3.29 -9.17
CA ILE A 107 -7.05 -2.61 -7.87
C ILE A 107 -7.61 -1.19 -8.02
N VAL A 108 -7.21 -0.44 -9.05
CA VAL A 108 -7.75 0.92 -9.32
C VAL A 108 -9.26 0.87 -9.52
N LEU A 109 -9.75 -0.02 -10.38
CA LEU A 109 -11.20 -0.14 -10.65
C LEU A 109 -11.99 -0.47 -9.39
N ARG A 110 -11.47 -1.35 -8.54
CA ARG A 110 -12.12 -1.75 -7.29
C ARG A 110 -12.03 -0.65 -6.23
N ALA A 111 -10.93 0.08 -6.16
CA ALA A 111 -10.77 1.21 -5.27
C ALA A 111 -11.74 2.36 -5.61
N LEU A 112 -11.96 2.64 -6.90
CA LEU A 112 -12.92 3.64 -7.37
C LEU A 112 -14.37 3.35 -6.93
N ALA A 113 -14.74 2.09 -6.73
CA ALA A 113 -16.05 1.74 -6.18
C ALA A 113 -16.19 2.07 -4.68
N LEU A 114 -15.08 2.34 -3.98
CA LEU A 114 -15.04 2.58 -2.55
C LEU A 114 -14.82 4.05 -2.16
N CYS A 115 -14.39 4.89 -3.11
CA CYS A 115 -14.04 6.29 -2.86
C CYS A 115 -14.74 7.26 -3.82
N ASP A 116 -14.69 8.52 -3.50
CA ASP A 116 -15.21 9.59 -4.36
C ASP A 116 -14.13 10.08 -5.33
N ARG A 117 -12.85 10.07 -4.90
CA ARG A 117 -11.66 10.32 -5.74
C ARG A 117 -10.52 9.38 -5.39
N LEU A 118 -9.75 9.02 -6.39
CA LEU A 118 -8.54 8.19 -6.25
C LEU A 118 -7.31 8.94 -6.76
N VAL A 119 -6.29 9.03 -5.92
CA VAL A 119 -4.97 9.51 -6.29
C VAL A 119 -4.08 8.30 -6.53
N ILE A 120 -3.55 8.15 -7.74
CA ILE A 120 -2.49 7.18 -8.04
C ILE A 120 -1.17 7.89 -7.78
N GLY A 121 -0.48 7.50 -6.71
CA GLY A 121 0.78 8.09 -6.29
C GLY A 121 1.98 7.28 -6.73
N ILE A 122 2.78 7.81 -7.65
CA ILE A 122 4.03 7.18 -8.10
C ILE A 122 5.14 7.58 -7.13
N GLY A 123 5.43 6.68 -6.18
CA GLY A 123 6.57 6.84 -5.27
C GLY A 123 7.88 6.52 -5.98
N TYR A 124 8.86 7.39 -5.87
CA TYR A 124 10.20 7.18 -6.45
C TYR A 124 11.30 7.68 -5.52
N ASN A 125 12.48 7.10 -5.70
CA ASN A 125 13.68 7.55 -5.00
C ASN A 125 14.58 8.27 -6.01
N GLU A 126 14.92 9.53 -5.75
CA GLU A 126 15.77 10.36 -6.62
C GLU A 126 17.17 9.76 -6.82
N HIS A 127 17.63 8.92 -5.87
CA HIS A 127 18.95 8.29 -5.91
C HIS A 127 18.94 6.86 -6.50
N LYS A 128 17.77 6.37 -6.94
CA LYS A 128 17.63 5.03 -7.50
C LYS A 128 16.97 5.08 -8.87
N ALA A 129 17.70 4.67 -9.90
CA ALA A 129 17.11 4.50 -11.23
C ALA A 129 16.01 3.44 -11.22
N GLY A 130 14.86 3.75 -11.80
CA GLY A 130 13.82 2.79 -12.13
C GLY A 130 14.13 2.08 -13.45
N TRP A 131 13.35 1.07 -13.80
CA TRP A 131 13.39 0.45 -15.13
C TRP A 131 12.89 1.44 -16.21
N THR A 132 11.83 2.19 -15.87
CA THR A 132 11.32 3.30 -16.69
C THR A 132 11.51 4.62 -15.92
N PRO A 133 11.93 5.72 -16.55
CA PRO A 133 11.99 7.05 -15.92
C PRO A 133 10.64 7.44 -15.29
N VAL A 134 10.66 8.08 -14.11
CA VAL A 134 9.42 8.44 -13.40
C VAL A 134 8.51 9.37 -14.21
N GLU A 135 9.10 10.24 -15.03
CA GLU A 135 8.33 11.17 -15.89
C GLU A 135 7.53 10.41 -16.97
N GLU A 136 8.10 9.36 -17.53
CA GLU A 136 7.42 8.53 -18.52
C GLU A 136 6.30 7.73 -17.87
N ARG A 137 6.54 7.16 -16.68
CA ARG A 137 5.49 6.49 -15.91
C ARG A 137 4.33 7.44 -15.58
N LEU A 138 4.65 8.68 -15.17
CA LEU A 138 3.67 9.71 -14.90
C LEU A 138 2.85 10.06 -16.14
N ARG A 139 3.52 10.27 -17.29
CA ARG A 139 2.87 10.57 -18.56
C ARG A 139 1.95 9.44 -18.99
N ALA A 140 2.47 8.21 -19.04
CA ALA A 140 1.71 7.03 -19.46
C ALA A 140 0.46 6.80 -18.60
N LEU A 141 0.56 6.97 -17.27
CA LEU A 141 -0.60 6.83 -16.40
C LEU A 141 -1.59 8.00 -16.52
N LYS A 142 -1.13 9.22 -16.75
CA LYS A 142 -2.03 10.34 -17.04
C LYS A 142 -2.80 10.14 -18.33
N GLU A 143 -2.16 9.64 -19.37
CA GLU A 143 -2.80 9.29 -20.65
C GLU A 143 -3.80 8.15 -20.46
N LEU A 144 -3.42 7.07 -19.77
CA LEU A 144 -4.28 5.93 -19.49
C LEU A 144 -5.57 6.32 -18.76
N PHE A 145 -5.50 7.24 -17.82
CA PHE A 145 -6.63 7.68 -16.99
C PHE A 145 -7.22 9.02 -17.41
N ALA A 146 -6.87 9.57 -18.59
CA ALA A 146 -7.37 10.86 -19.07
C ALA A 146 -8.91 10.95 -19.13
N GLY A 147 -9.59 9.81 -19.43
CA GLY A 147 -11.04 9.71 -19.47
C GLY A 147 -11.72 9.49 -18.11
N GLN A 148 -10.98 9.44 -17.00
CA GLN A 148 -11.49 9.12 -15.67
C GLN A 148 -11.36 10.33 -14.74
N PRO A 149 -12.38 11.19 -14.63
CA PRO A 149 -12.29 12.46 -13.86
C PRO A 149 -12.10 12.23 -12.35
N GLN A 150 -12.43 11.05 -11.84
CA GLN A 150 -12.23 10.67 -10.44
C GLN A 150 -10.79 10.28 -10.12
N VAL A 151 -9.93 10.06 -11.15
CA VAL A 151 -8.54 9.64 -10.99
C VAL A 151 -7.60 10.81 -11.20
N ARG A 152 -6.68 11.00 -10.28
CA ARG A 152 -5.55 11.92 -10.41
C ARG A 152 -4.25 11.15 -10.27
N VAL A 153 -3.29 11.42 -11.14
CA VAL A 153 -1.96 10.77 -11.11
C VAL A 153 -0.90 11.78 -10.73
N GLU A 154 -0.17 11.48 -9.67
CA GLU A 154 0.87 12.33 -9.11
C GLU A 154 2.13 11.53 -8.81
N LYS A 155 3.30 12.19 -8.81
CA LYS A 155 4.56 11.59 -8.37
C LYS A 155 5.05 12.24 -7.07
N TYR A 156 5.76 11.49 -6.25
CA TYR A 156 6.31 11.99 -4.99
C TYR A 156 7.61 11.27 -4.60
N SER A 157 8.51 11.99 -3.93
CA SER A 157 9.81 11.48 -3.44
C SER A 157 9.95 11.53 -1.91
N CYS A 158 8.87 11.89 -1.21
CA CYS A 158 8.80 11.86 0.25
C CYS A 158 8.20 10.53 0.78
N THR A 159 7.88 10.45 2.08
CA THR A 159 7.18 9.28 2.59
C THR A 159 5.73 9.23 2.10
N THR A 160 5.16 8.04 1.97
CA THR A 160 3.77 7.88 1.54
C THR A 160 2.80 8.62 2.46
N VAL A 161 3.08 8.65 3.77
CA VAL A 161 2.23 9.32 4.76
C VAL A 161 2.31 10.83 4.66
N ASP A 162 3.51 11.40 4.43
CA ASP A 162 3.66 12.85 4.24
C ASP A 162 2.93 13.30 2.98
N PHE A 163 3.09 12.54 1.89
CA PHE A 163 2.35 12.80 0.65
C PHE A 163 0.84 12.71 0.87
N ALA A 164 0.37 11.67 1.58
CA ALA A 164 -1.04 11.49 1.87
C ALA A 164 -1.63 12.65 2.68
N GLN A 165 -0.93 13.14 3.70
CA GLN A 165 -1.36 14.31 4.49
C GLN A 165 -1.42 15.58 3.64
N GLN A 166 -0.40 15.83 2.81
CA GLN A 166 -0.37 17.00 1.91
C GLN A 166 -1.52 17.00 0.90
N GLN A 167 -1.96 15.82 0.47
CA GLN A 167 -3.03 15.66 -0.52
C GLN A 167 -4.44 15.52 0.10
N GLY A 168 -4.56 15.59 1.43
CA GLY A 168 -5.84 15.41 2.13
C GLY A 168 -6.42 14.00 1.96
N ILE A 169 -5.56 13.00 1.83
CA ILE A 169 -5.94 11.60 1.67
C ILE A 169 -6.62 11.08 2.95
N THR A 170 -7.76 10.42 2.79
CA THR A 170 -8.51 9.85 3.91
C THR A 170 -8.20 8.38 4.17
N CYS A 171 -7.67 7.67 3.17
CA CYS A 171 -7.31 6.25 3.27
C CYS A 171 -6.28 5.87 2.20
N ILE A 172 -5.36 4.97 2.55
CA ILE A 172 -4.43 4.37 1.59
C ILE A 172 -5.00 3.03 1.12
N VAL A 173 -4.81 2.70 -0.16
CA VAL A 173 -5.19 1.41 -0.75
C VAL A 173 -3.92 0.68 -1.18
N ARG A 174 -3.86 -0.62 -0.86
CA ARG A 174 -2.77 -1.51 -1.28
C ARG A 174 -3.34 -2.81 -1.83
N GLY A 175 -2.74 -3.31 -2.90
CA GLY A 175 -3.04 -4.64 -3.44
C GLY A 175 -2.17 -5.71 -2.77
N VAL A 176 -2.74 -6.87 -2.45
CA VAL A 176 -2.03 -8.01 -1.87
C VAL A 176 -2.28 -9.25 -2.71
N ARG A 177 -1.21 -9.97 -3.08
CA ARG A 177 -1.26 -11.13 -4.00
C ARG A 177 -1.13 -12.46 -3.27
N GLY A 178 -0.61 -12.44 -2.05
CA GLY A 178 -0.38 -13.64 -1.25
C GLY A 178 0.01 -13.30 0.18
N MET A 179 0.36 -14.33 0.94
CA MET A 179 0.63 -14.20 2.38
C MET A 179 1.83 -13.30 2.69
N THR A 180 2.88 -13.35 1.87
CA THR A 180 4.08 -12.50 2.04
C THR A 180 3.74 -11.02 1.84
N ASP A 181 2.96 -10.69 0.79
CA ASP A 181 2.49 -9.32 0.58
C ASP A 181 1.59 -8.89 1.74
N MET A 182 0.68 -9.77 2.20
CA MET A 182 -0.24 -9.50 3.30
C MET A 182 0.50 -9.14 4.60
N GLU A 183 1.52 -9.91 4.96
CA GLU A 183 2.32 -9.64 6.16
C GLU A 183 3.03 -8.28 6.06
N TYR A 184 3.68 -8.02 4.92
CA TYR A 184 4.37 -6.77 4.69
C TYR A 184 3.43 -5.56 4.72
N GLU A 185 2.32 -5.63 3.98
CA GLU A 185 1.38 -4.51 3.86
C GLU A 185 0.62 -4.26 5.17
N THR A 186 0.35 -5.29 5.97
CA THR A 186 -0.25 -5.14 7.32
C THR A 186 0.70 -4.39 8.26
N ASN A 187 2.00 -4.71 8.22
CA ASN A 187 3.00 -3.99 9.00
C ASN A 187 3.10 -2.52 8.56
N MET A 188 3.11 -2.27 7.25
CA MET A 188 3.12 -0.90 6.71
C MET A 188 1.85 -0.13 7.07
N ALA A 189 0.67 -0.77 7.03
CA ALA A 189 -0.60 -0.18 7.45
C ALA A 189 -0.55 0.28 8.93
N THR A 190 0.03 -0.55 9.79
CA THR A 190 0.21 -0.21 11.21
C THR A 190 1.11 1.02 11.37
N ILE A 191 2.23 1.07 10.64
CA ILE A 191 3.16 2.20 10.67
C ILE A 191 2.47 3.48 10.14
N ASN A 192 1.75 3.40 9.02
CA ASN A 192 1.04 4.54 8.45
C ASN A 192 0.02 5.12 9.43
N ARG A 193 -0.72 4.25 10.13
CA ARG A 193 -1.67 4.67 11.15
C ARG A 193 -1.01 5.33 12.35
N GLN A 194 0.13 4.79 12.82
CA GLN A 194 0.88 5.38 13.93
C GLN A 194 1.46 6.76 13.59
N LEU A 195 1.99 6.93 12.36
CA LEU A 195 2.65 8.15 11.94
C LEU A 195 1.66 9.28 11.56
N ALA A 196 0.54 8.94 10.93
CA ALA A 196 -0.34 9.93 10.32
C ALA A 196 -1.83 9.77 10.67
N GLY A 197 -2.21 8.73 11.41
CA GLY A 197 -3.61 8.43 11.69
C GLY A 197 -4.42 7.98 10.46
N ILE A 198 -3.74 7.63 9.36
CA ILE A 198 -4.37 7.23 8.10
C ILE A 198 -4.47 5.71 8.05
N ASP A 199 -5.68 5.20 7.85
CA ASP A 199 -5.93 3.77 7.68
C ASP A 199 -5.55 3.28 6.27
N THR A 200 -5.28 1.98 6.16
CA THR A 200 -4.96 1.33 4.89
C THR A 200 -5.97 0.21 4.61
N ILE A 201 -6.54 0.20 3.42
CA ILE A 201 -7.38 -0.88 2.91
C ILE A 201 -6.51 -1.82 2.08
N LEU A 202 -6.51 -3.11 2.44
CA LEU A 202 -5.85 -4.16 1.69
C LEU A 202 -6.86 -4.84 0.76
N LEU A 203 -6.62 -4.80 -0.55
CA LEU A 203 -7.44 -5.44 -1.56
C LEU A 203 -6.73 -6.69 -2.09
N PRO A 204 -7.24 -7.90 -1.80
CA PRO A 204 -6.68 -9.12 -2.38
C PRO A 204 -6.77 -9.10 -3.90
N ALA A 205 -5.68 -9.45 -4.57
CA ALA A 205 -5.69 -9.64 -6.02
C ALA A 205 -6.66 -10.76 -6.42
N ARG A 206 -7.26 -10.66 -7.58
CA ARG A 206 -8.03 -11.77 -8.13
C ARG A 206 -7.11 -12.96 -8.40
N PRO A 207 -7.57 -14.20 -8.23
CA PRO A 207 -6.73 -15.40 -8.42
C PRO A 207 -6.01 -15.41 -9.77
N GLU A 208 -6.70 -15.00 -10.84
CA GLU A 208 -6.17 -14.93 -12.19
C GLU A 208 -5.10 -13.86 -12.40
N LEU A 209 -4.99 -12.88 -11.49
CA LEU A 209 -4.02 -11.78 -11.55
C LEU A 209 -2.95 -11.87 -10.46
N ALA A 210 -3.04 -12.83 -9.55
CA ALA A 210 -2.13 -12.94 -8.41
C ALA A 210 -0.67 -13.16 -8.81
N HIS A 211 -0.42 -13.79 -9.96
CA HIS A 211 0.91 -14.02 -10.51
C HIS A 211 1.51 -12.78 -11.19
N VAL A 212 0.68 -11.78 -11.53
CA VAL A 212 1.12 -10.59 -12.28
C VAL A 212 1.80 -9.59 -11.34
N SER A 213 3.05 -9.26 -11.64
CA SER A 213 3.82 -8.26 -10.91
C SER A 213 4.71 -7.45 -11.84
N SER A 214 5.06 -6.22 -11.43
CA SER A 214 6.02 -5.41 -12.19
C SER A 214 7.37 -6.10 -12.32
N SER A 215 7.82 -6.82 -11.29
CA SER A 215 9.09 -7.57 -11.33
C SER A 215 9.07 -8.68 -12.37
N MET A 216 7.99 -9.47 -12.41
CA MET A 216 7.80 -10.52 -13.43
C MET A 216 7.77 -9.91 -14.84
N VAL A 217 7.07 -8.78 -15.04
CA VAL A 217 7.02 -8.12 -16.35
C VAL A 217 8.40 -7.65 -16.79
N ARG A 218 9.19 -7.05 -15.89
CA ARG A 218 10.57 -6.64 -16.20
C ARG A 218 11.47 -7.83 -16.53
N GLU A 219 11.31 -8.93 -15.83
CA GLU A 219 12.06 -10.17 -16.11
C GLU A 219 11.72 -10.72 -17.49
N LEU A 220 10.45 -10.80 -17.84
CA LEU A 220 10.01 -11.21 -19.18
C LEU A 220 10.56 -10.29 -20.28
N ALA A 221 10.51 -8.98 -20.07
CA ALA A 221 11.05 -7.99 -21.01
C ALA A 221 12.57 -8.17 -21.18
N HIS A 222 13.30 -8.40 -20.08
CA HIS A 222 14.74 -8.66 -20.13
C HIS A 222 15.11 -9.86 -21.03
N PHE A 223 14.25 -10.87 -21.06
CA PHE A 223 14.39 -12.04 -21.94
C PHE A 223 13.68 -11.88 -23.29
N ASN A 224 13.33 -10.67 -23.72
CA ASN A 224 12.66 -10.37 -24.97
C ASN A 224 11.35 -11.18 -25.15
N LYS A 225 10.59 -11.40 -24.09
CA LYS A 225 9.28 -12.04 -24.13
C LYS A 225 8.21 -10.99 -24.30
N ASP A 226 7.10 -11.38 -24.94
CA ASP A 226 5.92 -10.51 -25.07
C ASP A 226 5.33 -10.22 -23.69
N ILE A 227 5.28 -8.93 -23.33
CA ILE A 227 4.71 -8.43 -22.07
C ILE A 227 3.32 -7.81 -22.25
N SER A 228 2.85 -7.67 -23.50
CA SER A 228 1.55 -7.04 -23.82
C SER A 228 0.38 -7.64 -23.02
N PRO A 229 0.30 -8.97 -22.78
CA PRO A 229 -0.79 -9.56 -22.01
C PRO A 229 -0.88 -9.10 -20.56
N TYR A 230 0.21 -8.54 -20.01
CA TYR A 230 0.31 -8.13 -18.60
C TYR A 230 0.15 -6.63 -18.41
N LEU A 231 0.02 -5.87 -19.49
CA LEU A 231 -0.15 -4.41 -19.48
C LEU A 231 -1.58 -4.04 -19.84
N PRO A 232 -2.15 -2.99 -19.24
CA PRO A 232 -3.46 -2.47 -19.65
C PRO A 232 -3.43 -2.00 -21.11
N GLN A 233 -4.54 -2.19 -21.82
CA GLN A 233 -4.69 -1.65 -23.17
C GLN A 233 -4.55 -0.12 -23.15
N GLY A 234 -3.80 0.44 -24.09
CA GLY A 234 -3.55 1.88 -24.17
C GLY A 234 -2.40 2.37 -23.28
N LEU A 235 -1.72 1.48 -22.56
CA LEU A 235 -0.50 1.83 -21.84
C LEU A 235 0.70 1.62 -22.76
N HIS A 236 1.29 2.71 -23.21
CA HIS A 236 2.48 2.69 -24.04
C HIS A 236 3.70 3.11 -23.23
N TYR A 237 4.60 2.15 -22.95
CA TYR A 237 5.95 2.44 -22.51
C TYR A 237 6.88 2.45 -23.71
N ILE A 238 7.76 3.44 -23.76
CA ILE A 238 8.92 3.40 -24.66
C ILE A 238 9.93 2.48 -23.96
N ILE A 239 10.00 1.23 -24.43
CA ILE A 239 10.97 0.24 -23.95
C ILE A 239 12.19 0.30 -24.87
#